data_e2ad18eb80c77f0612b0eb03d778da84
#
_entry.id   e2ad18eb80c77f0612b0eb03d778da84
#
_cell.length_a   1.000
_cell.length_b   1.000
_cell.length_c   1.000
_cell.angle_alpha   90.00
_cell.angle_beta   90.00
_cell.angle_gamma   90.00
#
_symmetry.space_group_name_H-M   'P 1'
#
loop_
_entity.id
_entity.type
_entity.pdbx_description
1 polymer ?
#
loop_
_entity_poly.entity_id
_entity_poly.type
_entity_poly.pdbx_seq_one_letter_code
_entity_poly.pdbx_strand_id
1 'polypeptide(L)'
;MIVRRRLPWILLCLLPVLAEAGGRGEVRIGRVAVTVEVARTETEKVRGLSGRDRLAPDRGMLFVYEAPGRPLIWMRGMRFPLDILWIRDGRVVDLVRGAKAPAPGEAPQEFAPREDIQYVLEVTAGFVDRHGIAVGDQVETRLEEGKVR
;
A
#
# COMPACT_ATOMS: atom_id res chain seq x y z
N MET A 1 -17.10 -15.75 -60.64
CA MET A 1 -15.96 -16.09 -59.77
C MET A 1 -15.92 -15.03 -58.63
N ILE A 2 -16.51 -15.32 -57.49
CA ILE A 2 -16.71 -14.34 -56.41
C ILE A 2 -15.65 -14.61 -55.33
N VAL A 3 -14.70 -13.69 -55.23
CA VAL A 3 -13.63 -13.74 -54.23
C VAL A 3 -14.15 -13.16 -52.91
N ARG A 4 -14.46 -14.05 -51.95
CA ARG A 4 -14.81 -13.66 -50.57
C ARG A 4 -13.53 -13.26 -49.83
N ARG A 5 -13.29 -11.96 -49.63
CA ARG A 5 -12.29 -11.44 -48.69
C ARG A 5 -12.77 -11.71 -47.26
N ARG A 6 -12.04 -12.57 -46.57
CA ARG A 6 -12.18 -12.74 -45.09
C ARG A 6 -11.45 -11.59 -44.40
N LEU A 7 -12.19 -10.77 -43.65
CA LEU A 7 -11.57 -9.79 -42.71
C LEU A 7 -11.02 -10.56 -41.49
N PRO A 8 -9.81 -10.25 -41.06
CA PRO A 8 -9.31 -10.80 -39.80
C PRO A 8 -10.04 -10.15 -38.62
N TRP A 9 -10.54 -10.96 -37.72
CA TRP A 9 -11.07 -10.52 -36.45
C TRP A 9 -9.93 -10.04 -35.57
N ILE A 10 -9.79 -8.72 -35.44
CA ILE A 10 -8.88 -8.13 -34.47
C ILE A 10 -9.51 -8.32 -33.10
N LEU A 11 -8.97 -9.28 -32.35
CA LEU A 11 -9.30 -9.50 -30.95
C LEU A 11 -8.69 -8.33 -30.15
N LEU A 12 -9.50 -7.30 -29.88
CA LEU A 12 -9.12 -6.19 -29.05
C LEU A 12 -9.06 -6.71 -27.60
N CYS A 13 -7.87 -7.11 -27.15
CA CYS A 13 -7.61 -7.39 -25.74
C CYS A 13 -7.81 -6.10 -24.95
N LEU A 14 -8.98 -5.92 -24.36
CA LEU A 14 -9.19 -4.95 -23.30
C LEU A 14 -8.38 -5.40 -22.08
N LEU A 15 -7.16 -4.86 -21.96
CA LEU A 15 -6.44 -4.95 -20.70
C LEU A 15 -7.24 -4.16 -19.65
N PRO A 16 -7.53 -4.74 -18.48
CA PRO A 16 -8.17 -3.98 -17.41
C PRO A 16 -7.22 -2.84 -17.04
N VAL A 17 -7.68 -1.61 -17.23
CA VAL A 17 -7.04 -0.44 -16.64
C VAL A 17 -7.21 -0.59 -15.13
N LEU A 18 -6.19 -1.12 -14.49
CA LEU A 18 -6.07 -1.07 -13.04
C LEU A 18 -6.06 0.43 -12.70
N ALA A 19 -7.09 0.89 -11.99
CA ALA A 19 -7.11 2.23 -11.43
C ALA A 19 -5.90 2.33 -10.49
N GLU A 20 -4.83 2.95 -10.98
CA GLU A 20 -3.63 3.16 -10.18
C GLU A 20 -3.97 4.14 -9.05
N ALA A 21 -3.55 3.80 -7.84
CA ALA A 21 -3.58 4.70 -6.70
C ALA A 21 -2.82 6.00 -7.05
N GLY A 22 -3.22 7.11 -6.46
CA GLY A 22 -2.91 8.48 -6.84
C GLY A 22 -1.45 8.92 -6.88
N GLY A 23 -0.48 8.03 -6.96
CA GLY A 23 0.94 8.34 -7.10
C GLY A 23 1.83 7.15 -6.81
N ARG A 24 3.12 7.31 -7.11
CA ARG A 24 4.17 6.33 -6.82
C ARG A 24 5.29 7.00 -6.03
N GLY A 25 6.11 6.19 -5.39
CA GLY A 25 7.28 6.66 -4.68
C GLY A 25 8.17 5.53 -4.18
N GLU A 26 9.20 5.91 -3.48
CA GLU A 26 10.09 5.02 -2.75
C GLU A 26 10.14 5.44 -1.28
N VAL A 27 10.03 4.48 -0.40
CA VAL A 27 10.32 4.64 1.03
C VAL A 27 11.59 3.86 1.33
N ARG A 28 12.56 4.53 1.94
CA ARG A 28 13.82 3.91 2.36
C ARG A 28 13.90 3.88 3.88
N ILE A 29 14.12 2.71 4.44
CA ILE A 29 14.32 2.50 5.87
C ILE A 29 15.73 1.95 6.07
N GLY A 30 16.66 2.80 6.52
CA GLY A 30 18.08 2.47 6.53
C GLY A 30 18.57 2.08 5.12
N ARG A 31 18.94 0.81 4.90
CA ARG A 31 19.41 0.30 3.59
C ARG A 31 18.31 -0.35 2.75
N VAL A 32 17.12 -0.51 3.29
CA VAL A 32 16.00 -1.19 2.64
C VAL A 32 15.18 -0.18 1.85
N ALA A 33 14.94 -0.46 0.58
CA ALA A 33 14.09 0.35 -0.29
C ALA A 33 12.79 -0.40 -0.61
N VAL A 34 11.67 0.31 -0.52
CA VAL A 34 10.32 -0.20 -0.84
C VAL A 34 9.73 0.70 -1.90
N THR A 35 9.33 0.15 -3.03
CA THR A 35 8.52 0.88 -4.00
C THR A 35 7.08 0.94 -3.51
N VAL A 36 6.49 2.13 -3.43
CA VAL A 36 5.16 2.31 -2.87
C VAL A 36 4.17 2.91 -3.85
N GLU A 37 2.94 2.47 -3.75
CA GLU A 37 1.78 3.22 -4.18
C GLU A 37 1.44 4.23 -3.08
N VAL A 38 1.02 5.45 -3.47
CA VAL A 38 0.76 6.54 -2.51
C VAL A 38 -0.73 6.81 -2.44
N ALA A 39 -1.30 6.66 -1.25
CA ALA A 39 -2.69 7.00 -0.95
C ALA A 39 -2.76 8.37 -0.25
N ARG A 40 -3.32 9.37 -0.93
CA ARG A 40 -3.45 10.75 -0.41
C ARG A 40 -4.89 11.11 -0.09
N THR A 41 -5.82 10.73 -0.97
CA THR A 41 -7.25 11.04 -0.79
C THR A 41 -7.89 10.07 0.20
N GLU A 42 -8.97 10.49 0.84
CA GLU A 42 -9.73 9.61 1.75
C GLU A 42 -10.23 8.35 1.04
N THR A 43 -10.67 8.47 -0.22
CA THR A 43 -11.11 7.32 -1.02
C THR A 43 -9.99 6.30 -1.22
N GLU A 44 -8.77 6.77 -1.52
CA GLU A 44 -7.59 5.89 -1.66
C GLU A 44 -7.22 5.24 -0.34
N LYS A 45 -7.22 6.00 0.75
CA LYS A 45 -6.92 5.49 2.10
C LYS A 45 -7.94 4.45 2.55
N VAL A 46 -9.23 4.71 2.36
CA VAL A 46 -10.31 3.75 2.72
C VAL A 46 -10.19 2.46 1.89
N ARG A 47 -9.83 2.55 0.61
CA ARG A 47 -9.58 1.38 -0.24
C ARG A 47 -8.34 0.61 0.21
N GLY A 48 -7.23 1.32 0.40
CA GLY A 48 -5.93 0.73 0.73
C GLY A 48 -5.59 -0.46 -0.18
N LEU A 49 -5.11 -1.53 0.42
CA LEU A 49 -4.79 -2.81 -0.24
C LEU A 49 -5.97 -3.80 -0.28
N SER A 50 -7.17 -3.38 0.15
CA SER A 50 -8.36 -4.24 0.19
C SER A 50 -8.68 -4.88 -1.17
N GLY A 51 -9.11 -6.14 -1.16
CA GLY A 51 -9.54 -6.88 -2.35
C GLY A 51 -8.40 -7.42 -3.21
N ARG A 52 -7.14 -7.10 -2.92
CA ARG A 52 -5.97 -7.64 -3.63
C ARG A 52 -5.66 -9.05 -3.15
N ASP A 53 -5.19 -9.90 -4.06
CA ASP A 53 -4.83 -11.28 -3.72
C ASP A 53 -3.45 -11.38 -3.07
N ARG A 54 -2.55 -10.45 -3.40
CA ARG A 54 -1.16 -10.41 -2.92
C ARG A 54 -0.53 -9.03 -3.07
N LEU A 55 0.56 -8.83 -2.36
CA LEU A 55 1.51 -7.72 -2.53
C LEU A 55 2.90 -8.32 -2.76
N ALA A 56 3.68 -7.79 -3.71
CA ALA A 56 5.05 -8.27 -3.93
C ALA A 56 5.96 -7.90 -2.75
N PRO A 57 7.01 -8.68 -2.46
CA PRO A 57 7.84 -8.50 -1.27
C PRO A 57 8.55 -7.16 -1.14
N ASP A 58 8.84 -6.50 -2.27
CA ASP A 58 9.50 -5.19 -2.38
C ASP A 58 8.53 -4.03 -2.60
N ARG A 59 7.23 -4.29 -2.48
CA ARG A 59 6.16 -3.33 -2.68
C ARG A 59 5.45 -3.00 -1.38
N GLY A 60 4.88 -1.80 -1.36
CA GLY A 60 4.07 -1.32 -0.23
C GLY A 60 3.03 -0.31 -0.67
N MET A 61 2.23 0.14 0.29
CA MET A 61 1.39 1.31 0.15
C MET A 61 1.73 2.32 1.25
N LEU A 62 1.93 3.57 0.84
CA LEU A 62 2.19 4.68 1.75
C LEU A 62 0.97 5.58 1.83
N PHE A 63 0.38 5.66 3.00
CA PHE A 63 -0.70 6.58 3.31
C PHE A 63 -0.10 7.90 3.79
N VAL A 64 -0.49 9.00 3.16
CA VAL A 64 0.01 10.34 3.47
C VAL A 64 -1.10 11.14 4.14
N TYR A 65 -0.81 11.69 5.31
CA TYR A 65 -1.72 12.55 6.06
C TYR A 65 -1.21 13.99 6.00
N GLU A 66 -2.09 14.93 5.64
CA GLU A 66 -1.74 16.35 5.53
C GLU A 66 -1.41 16.98 6.87
N ALA A 67 -2.09 16.54 7.92
CA ALA A 67 -1.82 16.94 9.29
C ALA A 67 -1.47 15.70 10.14
N PRO A 68 -0.56 15.82 11.11
CA PRO A 68 -0.28 14.73 12.06
C PRO A 68 -1.55 14.32 12.81
N GLY A 69 -1.71 13.02 13.05
CA GLY A 69 -2.86 12.48 13.76
C GLY A 69 -2.69 11.00 14.08
N ARG A 70 -3.72 10.40 14.67
CA ARG A 70 -3.76 8.98 15.05
C ARG A 70 -4.82 8.23 14.24
N PRO A 71 -4.59 8.01 12.94
CA PRO A 71 -5.56 7.33 12.10
C PRO A 71 -5.75 5.89 12.52
N LEU A 72 -6.98 5.42 12.47
CA LEU A 72 -7.32 4.02 12.66
C LEU A 72 -7.06 3.27 11.34
N ILE A 73 -6.21 2.25 11.39
CA ILE A 73 -5.94 1.34 10.27
C ILE A 73 -6.69 0.04 10.53
N TRP A 74 -7.38 -0.47 9.53
CA TRP A 74 -8.17 -1.69 9.63
C TRP A 74 -7.79 -2.71 8.56
N MET A 75 -7.95 -3.99 8.88
CA MET A 75 -7.72 -5.10 7.95
C MET A 75 -8.97 -5.49 7.13
N ARG A 76 -9.94 -4.57 6.97
CA ARG A 76 -11.18 -4.82 6.24
C ARG A 76 -10.90 -5.15 4.77
N GLY A 77 -11.47 -6.25 4.27
CA GLY A 77 -11.34 -6.68 2.88
C GLY A 77 -9.95 -7.17 2.49
N MET A 78 -9.04 -7.30 3.45
CA MET A 78 -7.71 -7.85 3.22
C MET A 78 -7.79 -9.36 3.01
N ARG A 79 -6.92 -9.89 2.12
CA ARG A 79 -6.80 -11.32 1.82
C ARG A 79 -5.46 -11.91 2.23
N PHE A 80 -4.54 -11.08 2.72
CA PHE A 80 -3.21 -11.48 3.20
C PHE A 80 -2.80 -10.62 4.39
N PRO A 81 -1.90 -11.13 5.25
CA PRO A 81 -1.44 -10.37 6.41
C PRO A 81 -0.42 -9.30 6.02
N LEU A 82 -0.33 -8.25 6.85
CA LEU A 82 0.55 -7.09 6.65
C LEU A 82 1.44 -6.84 7.87
N ASP A 83 2.60 -6.23 7.64
CA ASP A 83 3.28 -5.42 8.63
C ASP A 83 2.89 -3.95 8.38
N ILE A 84 2.62 -3.22 9.46
CA ILE A 84 2.17 -1.82 9.43
C ILE A 84 3.19 -1.00 10.21
N LEU A 85 3.75 0.05 9.57
CA LEU A 85 4.72 0.94 10.20
C LEU A 85 4.14 2.36 10.24
N TRP A 86 4.19 2.98 11.40
CA TRP A 86 3.83 4.38 11.59
C TRP A 86 5.07 5.24 11.60
N ILE A 87 5.04 6.33 10.84
CA ILE A 87 6.21 7.17 10.57
C ILE A 87 5.89 8.62 10.92
N ARG A 88 6.81 9.23 11.66
CA ARG A 88 6.81 10.64 12.03
C ARG A 88 8.22 11.18 12.00
N ASP A 89 8.39 12.40 11.52
CA ASP A 89 9.67 13.15 11.54
C ASP A 89 10.84 12.33 10.99
N GLY A 90 10.59 11.56 9.89
CA GLY A 90 11.59 10.72 9.25
C GLY A 90 12.03 9.51 10.07
N ARG A 91 11.18 9.00 10.98
CA ARG A 91 11.46 7.81 11.79
C ARG A 91 10.27 6.89 11.92
N VAL A 92 10.54 5.60 12.07
CA VAL A 92 9.54 4.63 12.53
C VAL A 92 9.27 4.90 14.01
N VAL A 93 8.03 5.26 14.36
CA VAL A 93 7.64 5.56 15.75
C VAL A 93 6.84 4.45 16.40
N ASP A 94 6.15 3.64 15.60
CA ASP A 94 5.43 2.46 16.06
C ASP A 94 5.32 1.44 14.92
N LEU A 95 5.02 0.18 15.23
CA LEU A 95 4.81 -0.86 14.21
C LEU A 95 3.97 -2.03 14.73
N VAL A 96 3.27 -2.69 13.81
CA VAL A 96 2.58 -3.97 14.02
C VAL A 96 3.13 -5.00 13.05
N ARG A 97 3.44 -6.18 13.55
CA ARG A 97 3.88 -7.34 12.76
C ARG A 97 2.73 -8.30 12.55
N GLY A 98 2.53 -8.74 11.32
CA GLY A 98 1.60 -9.81 10.99
C GLY A 98 0.15 -9.50 11.31
N ALA A 99 -0.33 -8.27 11.05
CA ALA A 99 -1.75 -7.92 11.11
C ALA A 99 -2.53 -8.88 10.20
N LYS A 100 -3.46 -9.67 10.78
CA LYS A 100 -4.11 -10.78 10.07
C LYS A 100 -5.25 -10.29 9.19
N ALA A 101 -5.38 -10.88 8.00
CA ALA A 101 -6.61 -10.80 7.23
C ALA A 101 -7.74 -11.49 8.01
N PRO A 102 -8.97 -10.90 8.05
CA PRO A 102 -10.08 -11.50 8.77
C PRO A 102 -10.53 -12.80 8.09
N ALA A 103 -10.87 -13.81 8.88
CA ALA A 103 -11.55 -15.00 8.38
C ALA A 103 -13.00 -14.67 7.97
N PRO A 104 -13.67 -15.50 7.15
CA PRO A 104 -15.07 -15.29 6.81
C PRO A 104 -15.95 -15.16 8.07
N GLY A 105 -16.67 -14.04 8.19
CA GLY A 105 -17.52 -13.72 9.34
C GLY A 105 -16.79 -13.14 10.56
N GLU A 106 -15.47 -12.99 10.52
CA GLU A 106 -14.67 -12.37 11.56
C GLU A 106 -14.66 -10.83 11.39
N ALA A 107 -14.72 -10.11 12.50
CA ALA A 107 -14.52 -8.67 12.49
C ALA A 107 -13.05 -8.34 12.14
N PRO A 108 -12.79 -7.35 11.28
CA PRO A 108 -11.42 -6.97 10.94
C PRO A 108 -10.70 -6.42 12.17
N GLN A 109 -9.41 -6.74 12.30
CA GLN A 109 -8.54 -6.11 13.29
C GLN A 109 -8.38 -4.62 12.97
N GLU A 110 -8.25 -3.82 14.03
CA GLU A 110 -8.04 -2.38 13.97
C GLU A 110 -6.81 -2.01 14.81
N PHE A 111 -6.03 -1.07 14.28
CA PHE A 111 -4.79 -0.62 14.89
C PHE A 111 -4.69 0.90 14.85
N ALA A 112 -4.22 1.49 15.94
CA ALA A 112 -3.92 2.91 16.02
C ALA A 112 -2.48 3.12 16.53
N PRO A 113 -1.77 4.15 16.07
CA PRO A 113 -0.43 4.47 16.57
C PRO A 113 -0.50 5.02 18.00
N ARG A 114 0.61 4.88 18.75
CA ARG A 114 0.73 5.41 20.12
C ARG A 114 0.84 6.93 20.18
N GLU A 115 1.29 7.54 19.09
CA GLU A 115 1.44 8.98 18.95
C GLU A 115 0.98 9.48 17.58
N ASP A 116 0.91 10.80 17.40
CA ASP A 116 0.52 11.38 16.12
C ASP A 116 1.56 11.08 15.06
N ILE A 117 1.11 10.72 13.84
CA ILE A 117 1.97 10.33 12.73
C ILE A 117 1.61 11.11 11.46
N GLN A 118 2.52 11.09 10.50
CA GLN A 118 2.36 11.71 9.18
C GLN A 118 2.17 10.67 8.07
N TYR A 119 2.75 9.48 8.23
CA TYR A 119 2.67 8.42 7.24
C TYR A 119 2.39 7.08 7.89
N VAL A 120 1.66 6.23 7.13
CA VAL A 120 1.57 4.79 7.41
C VAL A 120 2.14 4.05 6.22
N LEU A 121 3.06 3.12 6.44
CA LEU A 121 3.58 2.21 5.43
C LEU A 121 3.04 0.81 5.70
N GLU A 122 2.32 0.27 4.72
CA GLU A 122 1.88 -1.12 4.71
C GLU A 122 2.77 -1.94 3.77
N VAL A 123 3.27 -3.06 4.27
CA VAL A 123 4.10 -4.03 3.53
C VAL A 123 3.64 -5.46 3.85
N THR A 124 4.11 -6.44 3.08
CA THR A 124 3.78 -7.85 3.37
C THR A 124 4.27 -8.26 4.77
N ALA A 125 3.49 -9.09 5.45
CA ALA A 125 3.89 -9.64 6.75
C ALA A 125 5.26 -10.33 6.71
N GLY A 126 6.01 -10.15 7.78
CA GLY A 126 7.40 -10.63 7.91
C GLY A 126 8.45 -9.75 7.23
N PHE A 127 8.05 -8.64 6.60
CA PHE A 127 8.99 -7.68 6.02
C PHE A 127 9.86 -7.03 7.11
N VAL A 128 9.26 -6.60 8.20
CA VAL A 128 9.95 -5.98 9.34
C VAL A 128 11.01 -6.91 9.92
N ASP A 129 10.67 -8.17 10.14
CA ASP A 129 11.59 -9.14 10.72
C ASP A 129 12.72 -9.54 9.75
N ARG A 130 12.40 -9.75 8.46
CA ARG A 130 13.42 -10.07 7.44
C ARG A 130 14.49 -8.99 7.29
N HIS A 131 14.13 -7.76 7.50
CA HIS A 131 15.02 -6.61 7.32
C HIS A 131 15.52 -6.01 8.63
N GLY A 132 15.13 -6.57 9.79
CA GLY A 132 15.55 -6.12 11.10
C GLY A 132 15.10 -4.70 11.44
N ILE A 133 13.92 -4.28 10.89
CA ILE A 133 13.40 -2.93 11.10
C ILE A 133 12.85 -2.80 12.52
N ALA A 134 13.16 -1.66 13.17
CA ALA A 134 12.76 -1.36 14.53
C ALA A 134 12.21 0.08 14.66
N VAL A 135 11.50 0.31 15.76
CA VAL A 135 11.14 1.67 16.18
C VAL A 135 12.42 2.47 16.41
N GLY A 136 12.46 3.69 15.88
CA GLY A 136 13.61 4.60 15.88
C GLY A 136 14.41 4.61 14.56
N ASP A 137 14.23 3.63 13.69
CA ASP A 137 14.91 3.58 12.40
C ASP A 137 14.58 4.79 11.54
N GLN A 138 15.59 5.30 10.82
CA GLN A 138 15.42 6.44 9.92
C GLN A 138 14.67 6.05 8.67
N VAL A 139 13.76 6.93 8.24
CA VAL A 139 12.93 6.77 7.06
C VAL A 139 13.09 7.98 6.15
N GLU A 140 13.38 7.73 4.88
CA GLU A 140 13.35 8.72 3.81
C GLU A 140 12.21 8.38 2.86
N THR A 141 11.44 9.40 2.45
CA THR A 141 10.37 9.26 1.47
C THR A 141 10.71 10.07 0.22
N ARG A 142 10.65 9.43 -0.94
CA ARG A 142 10.78 10.08 -2.25
C ARG A 142 9.49 9.83 -3.02
N LEU A 143 8.63 10.83 -3.05
CA LEU A 143 7.31 10.71 -3.65
C LEU A 143 7.30 11.43 -4.99
N GLU A 144 6.80 10.76 -6.02
CA GLU A 144 6.51 11.42 -7.30
C GLU A 144 5.29 12.32 -7.09
N GLU A 145 5.39 13.57 -7.54
CA GLU A 145 4.23 14.46 -7.57
C GLU A 145 3.25 13.90 -8.59
N GLY A 146 2.13 13.38 -8.10
CA GLY A 146 1.03 13.00 -8.98
C GLY A 146 0.56 14.22 -9.73
N LYS A 147 0.65 14.22 -11.07
CA LYS A 147 -0.01 15.25 -11.88
C LYS A 147 -1.50 15.20 -11.57
N VAL A 148 -1.96 16.15 -10.78
CA VAL A 148 -3.39 16.46 -10.68
C VAL A 148 -3.81 16.95 -12.07
N ARG A 149 -4.59 16.15 -12.78
CA ARG A 149 -5.27 16.54 -14.02
C ARG A 149 -6.68 17.03 -13.68
#